data_130f4617d59c553c67855e560fdda018
#
_entry.id   130f4617d59c553c67855e560fdda018
#
_cell.length_a   1.000
_cell.length_b   1.000
_cell.length_c   1.000
_cell.angle_alpha   90.00
_cell.angle_beta   90.00
_cell.angle_gamma   90.00
#
_symmetry.space_group_name_H-M   'P 1'
#
loop_
_entity.id
_entity.type
_entity.pdbx_description
1 polymer ?
#
loop_
_entity_poly.entity_id
_entity_poly.type
_entity_poly.pdbx_seq_one_letter_code
_entity_poly.pdbx_strand_id
1 'polypeptide(L)'
;MEASRRTSECRGSRLVVAAIDLGTTFSGYAFSFRSDFESNPLKISTNDWSAEGVHSSEMKAPSILLLNPDQSFNCFGYRAQHTYSDLLDDDPDKAAKYYFVKNFKMQLHNREISLGMMILDVTGKELPAIKVFTESIRFLKDHFLEMFTDKKLGFTINDVFFVITVPAIWSDAAKQFMRVASEKAGIKSSQMMLAYEPEAAALFCSLLPEDQGIAKYFQERRRLMIVDLGGGTADITVVKVIKREEKLTYIEHVYRVTGGAWGGNQVNKNFEKFLESVFGNDVMDEFKRDYLSQYLEMMRDFEVQKKTLSTSGTKTGVGIRFGGDLRHIFKSKRGKDIKDELQDKLKGMVRITGDKLRFDLAIFKRFFQDCVKEIVNHINESFLKRGCAWPSAMILVGGFSDAPVIREAIVDAFPVIKDVVSPVATSLAVLKGSVIFGHEPAIVTGRVCRETLGLTLRRPYVPEGQTEKKTFKIDGQLRADKSFQKMFSINEIIKLGQTRTVAIQDIHTNKELRKHPKIIEVYASQDEDPEYITDAGCSLRGKITVNPPSGKWPENAEGFIDMETGGTEIIVRYRDKHSGQITEEAIDFM
;
A
#
# COMPACT_ATOMS: atom_id res chain seq x y z
N MET A 1 26.88 8.78 -14.90
CA MET A 1 26.47 9.79 -15.91
C MET A 1 25.35 9.26 -16.85
N GLU A 2 25.32 8.01 -17.26
CA GLU A 2 24.24 7.45 -18.10
C GLU A 2 22.88 7.27 -17.38
N ALA A 3 22.89 6.85 -16.13
CA ALA A 3 21.67 6.76 -15.31
C ALA A 3 21.00 8.13 -15.11
N SER A 4 21.83 9.18 -14.92
CA SER A 4 21.37 10.58 -14.87
C SER A 4 20.83 11.07 -16.22
N ARG A 5 21.33 10.54 -17.35
CA ARG A 5 20.82 10.88 -18.69
C ARG A 5 19.47 10.19 -18.97
N ARG A 6 19.27 8.92 -18.62
CA ARG A 6 17.97 8.22 -18.79
C ARG A 6 16.86 8.85 -17.94
N THR A 7 17.16 9.29 -16.71
CA THR A 7 16.20 10.07 -15.91
C THR A 7 15.90 11.44 -16.52
N SER A 8 16.86 12.05 -17.23
CA SER A 8 16.64 13.34 -17.90
C SER A 8 15.92 13.22 -19.25
N GLU A 9 16.15 12.15 -20.01
CA GLU A 9 15.49 11.91 -21.30
C GLU A 9 14.02 11.50 -21.12
N CYS A 10 13.67 10.79 -20.05
CA CYS A 10 12.26 10.53 -19.69
C CYS A 10 11.51 11.76 -19.14
N ARG A 11 12.22 12.80 -18.69
CA ARG A 11 11.61 14.02 -18.12
C ARG A 11 10.83 14.87 -19.16
N GLY A 12 11.27 14.87 -20.42
CA GLY A 12 10.70 15.74 -21.47
C GLY A 12 9.39 15.25 -22.11
N SER A 13 8.99 14.01 -21.91
CA SER A 13 7.92 13.36 -22.71
C SER A 13 6.59 13.10 -21.97
N ARG A 14 6.50 13.36 -20.66
CA ARG A 14 5.28 13.10 -19.89
C ARG A 14 4.31 14.26 -20.01
N LEU A 15 3.42 14.22 -21.01
CA LEU A 15 2.44 15.28 -21.24
C LEU A 15 1.38 15.32 -20.14
N VAL A 16 0.92 14.14 -19.72
CA VAL A 16 -0.05 13.97 -18.63
C VAL A 16 0.51 12.98 -17.62
N VAL A 17 0.41 13.30 -16.35
CA VAL A 17 0.63 12.35 -15.25
C VAL A 17 -0.70 12.08 -14.58
N ALA A 18 -1.08 10.80 -14.50
CA ALA A 18 -2.27 10.33 -13.80
C ALA A 18 -1.87 9.39 -12.66
N ALA A 19 -2.32 9.67 -11.45
CA ALA A 19 -2.18 8.80 -10.30
C ALA A 19 -3.45 7.98 -10.10
N ILE A 20 -3.32 6.69 -9.83
CA ILE A 20 -4.40 5.79 -9.41
C ILE A 20 -4.08 5.34 -7.99
N ASP A 21 -4.97 5.67 -7.08
CA ASP A 21 -4.93 5.19 -5.69
C ASP A 21 -6.01 4.12 -5.50
N LEU A 22 -5.57 2.85 -5.52
CA LEU A 22 -6.43 1.72 -5.18
C LEU A 22 -6.35 1.49 -3.67
N GLY A 23 -7.15 2.24 -2.91
CA GLY A 23 -7.19 2.15 -1.45
C GLY A 23 -7.95 0.92 -0.93
N THR A 24 -7.83 0.64 0.37
CA THR A 24 -8.57 -0.47 1.01
C THR A 24 -10.08 -0.22 1.05
N THR A 25 -10.49 1.01 1.34
CA THR A 25 -11.90 1.39 1.49
C THR A 25 -12.38 2.31 0.38
N PHE A 26 -11.54 3.21 -0.08
CA PHE A 26 -11.86 4.18 -1.13
C PHE A 26 -10.73 4.26 -2.14
N SER A 27 -11.08 4.33 -3.42
CA SER A 27 -10.17 4.41 -4.56
C SER A 27 -10.52 5.61 -5.43
N GLY A 28 -9.55 6.10 -6.19
CA GLY A 28 -9.76 7.20 -7.11
C GLY A 28 -8.55 7.48 -7.98
N TYR A 29 -8.67 8.48 -8.81
CA TYR A 29 -7.58 8.98 -9.63
C TYR A 29 -7.47 10.50 -9.56
N ALA A 30 -6.27 10.98 -9.81
CA ALA A 30 -5.98 12.40 -10.01
C ALA A 30 -4.98 12.56 -11.15
N PHE A 31 -4.96 13.73 -11.78
CA PHE A 31 -4.04 13.98 -12.88
C PHE A 31 -3.70 15.45 -13.00
N SER A 32 -2.60 15.74 -13.68
CA SER A 32 -2.28 17.08 -14.17
C SER A 32 -1.51 17.03 -15.48
N PHE A 33 -1.63 18.10 -16.24
CA PHE A 33 -0.81 18.32 -17.44
C PHE A 33 0.57 18.85 -17.02
N ARG A 34 1.58 18.58 -17.85
CA ARG A 34 2.93 19.09 -17.61
C ARG A 34 2.97 20.61 -17.47
N SER A 35 2.26 21.31 -18.35
CA SER A 35 2.15 22.78 -18.30
C SER A 35 1.52 23.30 -17.03
N ASP A 36 0.51 22.58 -16.50
CA ASP A 36 -0.13 22.92 -15.24
C ASP A 36 0.83 22.74 -14.06
N PHE A 37 1.52 21.60 -14.03
CA PHE A 37 2.53 21.31 -13.00
C PHE A 37 3.67 22.33 -12.99
N GLU A 38 4.19 22.71 -14.15
CA GLU A 38 5.26 23.71 -14.27
C GLU A 38 4.81 25.11 -13.81
N SER A 39 3.54 25.46 -14.03
CA SER A 39 3.00 26.72 -13.56
C SER A 39 2.70 26.67 -12.05
N ASN A 40 1.98 25.66 -11.60
CA ASN A 40 1.62 25.44 -10.21
C ASN A 40 1.47 23.92 -9.93
N PRO A 41 2.41 23.29 -9.19
CA PRO A 41 2.37 21.86 -8.88
C PRO A 41 1.10 21.38 -8.15
N LEU A 42 0.34 22.29 -7.52
CA LEU A 42 -0.94 21.97 -6.88
C LEU A 42 -2.15 22.03 -7.83
N LYS A 43 -1.96 22.41 -9.09
CA LYS A 43 -3.02 22.39 -10.11
C LYS A 43 -3.26 20.97 -10.58
N ILE A 44 -3.92 20.19 -9.70
CA ILE A 44 -4.20 18.77 -9.86
C ILE A 44 -5.71 18.55 -9.85
N SER A 45 -6.21 17.93 -10.91
CA SER A 45 -7.61 17.58 -11.07
C SER A 45 -7.91 16.20 -10.47
N THR A 46 -9.08 16.06 -9.87
CA THR A 46 -9.65 14.79 -9.37
C THR A 46 -11.03 14.59 -9.97
N ASN A 47 -11.55 13.36 -9.99
CA ASN A 47 -12.93 13.10 -10.35
C ASN A 47 -13.86 13.38 -9.17
N ASP A 48 -15.05 13.91 -9.47
CA ASP A 48 -16.16 13.99 -8.52
C ASP A 48 -17.12 12.82 -8.81
N TRP A 49 -17.22 11.92 -7.83
CA TRP A 49 -18.05 10.71 -7.92
C TRP A 49 -19.51 10.93 -7.50
N SER A 50 -19.91 12.18 -7.23
CA SER A 50 -21.28 12.53 -6.79
C SER A 50 -22.36 12.20 -7.81
N ALA A 51 -22.03 12.16 -9.11
CA ALA A 51 -22.97 11.81 -10.20
C ALA A 51 -23.50 10.36 -10.14
N GLU A 52 -22.88 9.50 -9.33
CA GLU A 52 -23.31 8.10 -9.16
C GLU A 52 -24.38 7.90 -8.05
N GLY A 53 -25.18 8.92 -7.75
CA GLY A 53 -26.28 8.83 -6.77
C GLY A 53 -25.87 9.16 -5.33
N VAL A 54 -24.75 9.85 -5.16
CA VAL A 54 -24.27 10.33 -3.85
C VAL A 54 -24.70 11.80 -3.66
N HIS A 55 -25.25 12.10 -2.51
CA HIS A 55 -25.71 13.48 -2.18
C HIS A 55 -24.58 14.41 -1.69
N SER A 56 -23.34 13.93 -1.61
CA SER A 56 -22.16 14.70 -1.22
C SER A 56 -21.09 14.62 -2.29
N SER A 57 -20.32 15.70 -2.47
CA SER A 57 -19.15 15.72 -3.35
C SER A 57 -18.06 14.82 -2.79
N GLU A 58 -17.89 13.64 -3.37
CA GLU A 58 -16.91 12.64 -2.96
C GLU A 58 -15.84 12.48 -4.04
N MET A 59 -14.57 12.75 -3.68
CA MET A 59 -13.46 12.70 -4.62
C MET A 59 -12.84 11.31 -4.76
N LYS A 60 -13.40 10.30 -4.09
CA LYS A 60 -13.06 8.87 -4.19
C LYS A 60 -14.30 8.02 -4.13
N ALA A 61 -14.32 6.93 -4.91
CA ALA A 61 -15.37 5.91 -4.86
C ALA A 61 -15.00 4.80 -3.88
N PRO A 62 -15.97 4.09 -3.29
CA PRO A 62 -15.69 2.89 -2.49
C PRO A 62 -14.90 1.84 -3.29
N SER A 63 -13.94 1.18 -2.66
CA SER A 63 -13.18 0.08 -3.26
C SER A 63 -14.02 -1.20 -3.26
N ILE A 64 -15.07 -1.18 -4.07
CA ILE A 64 -16.07 -2.24 -4.20
C ILE A 64 -16.16 -2.64 -5.65
N LEU A 65 -16.00 -3.95 -5.92
CA LEU A 65 -16.13 -4.54 -7.24
C LEU A 65 -17.31 -5.51 -7.26
N LEU A 66 -18.18 -5.37 -8.24
CA LEU A 66 -19.22 -6.35 -8.55
C LEU A 66 -18.85 -7.07 -9.84
N LEU A 67 -18.84 -8.40 -9.78
CA LEU A 67 -18.69 -9.24 -10.97
C LEU A 67 -19.97 -10.04 -11.19
N ASN A 68 -20.25 -10.31 -12.46
CA ASN A 68 -21.34 -11.19 -12.88
C ASN A 68 -21.11 -12.66 -12.42
N PRO A 69 -22.12 -13.54 -12.51
CA PRO A 69 -21.97 -14.97 -12.18
C PRO A 69 -20.87 -15.70 -12.97
N ASP A 70 -20.57 -15.26 -14.21
CA ASP A 70 -19.48 -15.76 -15.04
C ASP A 70 -18.12 -15.12 -14.72
N GLN A 71 -18.08 -14.31 -13.64
CA GLN A 71 -16.94 -13.50 -13.23
C GLN A 71 -16.54 -12.39 -14.20
N SER A 72 -17.33 -12.06 -15.22
CA SER A 72 -17.09 -10.85 -16.03
C SER A 72 -17.34 -9.59 -15.19
N PHE A 73 -16.70 -8.47 -15.58
CA PHE A 73 -16.89 -7.19 -14.92
C PHE A 73 -18.36 -6.73 -15.05
N ASN A 74 -18.93 -6.25 -13.96
CA ASN A 74 -20.24 -5.61 -13.94
C ASN A 74 -20.09 -4.11 -13.67
N CYS A 75 -19.69 -3.73 -12.47
CA CYS A 75 -19.47 -2.34 -12.08
C CYS A 75 -18.52 -2.22 -10.87
N PHE A 76 -18.11 -0.96 -10.59
CA PHE A 76 -17.21 -0.61 -9.49
C PHE A 76 -17.77 0.57 -8.70
N GLY A 77 -17.28 0.78 -7.48
CA GLY A 77 -17.57 1.96 -6.67
C GLY A 77 -18.99 2.01 -6.12
N TYR A 78 -19.58 3.19 -6.11
CA TYR A 78 -20.97 3.41 -5.65
C TYR A 78 -21.97 2.61 -6.47
N ARG A 79 -21.78 2.54 -7.78
CA ARG A 79 -22.65 1.76 -8.67
C ARG A 79 -22.66 0.27 -8.27
N ALA A 80 -21.49 -0.31 -7.97
CA ALA A 80 -21.42 -1.70 -7.50
C ALA A 80 -22.17 -1.91 -6.20
N GLN A 81 -22.08 -0.94 -5.29
CA GLN A 81 -22.76 -0.97 -4.01
C GLN A 81 -24.29 -0.89 -4.18
N HIS A 82 -24.79 0.04 -5.00
CA HIS A 82 -26.24 0.20 -5.24
C HIS A 82 -26.80 -1.02 -6.00
N THR A 83 -26.17 -1.41 -7.12
CA THR A 83 -26.61 -2.56 -7.92
C THR A 83 -26.72 -3.84 -7.08
N TYR A 84 -25.73 -4.09 -6.19
CA TYR A 84 -25.78 -5.29 -5.36
C TYR A 84 -26.85 -5.20 -4.25
N SER A 85 -27.08 -3.99 -3.69
CA SER A 85 -28.15 -3.75 -2.72
C SER A 85 -29.52 -4.00 -3.36
N ASP A 86 -29.76 -3.45 -4.55
CA ASP A 86 -31.02 -3.64 -5.30
C ASP A 86 -31.23 -5.13 -5.62
N LEU A 87 -30.15 -5.84 -6.04
CA LEU A 87 -30.23 -7.29 -6.29
C LEU A 87 -30.59 -8.10 -5.04
N LEU A 88 -30.05 -7.70 -3.86
CA LEU A 88 -30.38 -8.37 -2.60
C LEU A 88 -31.84 -8.14 -2.18
N ASP A 89 -32.36 -6.94 -2.44
CA ASP A 89 -33.74 -6.56 -2.09
C ASP A 89 -34.76 -7.19 -3.05
N ASP A 90 -34.43 -7.28 -4.37
CA ASP A 90 -35.33 -7.80 -5.40
C ASP A 90 -35.32 -9.33 -5.50
N ASP A 91 -34.13 -9.96 -5.49
CA ASP A 91 -33.93 -11.41 -5.70
C ASP A 91 -32.62 -11.88 -5.01
N PRO A 92 -32.66 -12.25 -3.72
CA PRO A 92 -31.51 -12.72 -2.98
C PRO A 92 -30.82 -13.96 -3.60
N ASP A 93 -31.58 -14.87 -4.22
CA ASP A 93 -31.03 -16.06 -4.88
C ASP A 93 -30.24 -15.73 -6.14
N LYS A 94 -30.67 -14.69 -6.83
CA LYS A 94 -29.94 -14.13 -7.96
C LYS A 94 -28.69 -13.37 -7.48
N ALA A 95 -28.81 -12.55 -6.44
CA ALA A 95 -27.68 -11.82 -5.84
C ALA A 95 -26.58 -12.77 -5.37
N ALA A 96 -26.93 -13.93 -4.80
CA ALA A 96 -26.00 -14.96 -4.35
C ALA A 96 -25.09 -15.52 -5.47
N LYS A 97 -25.47 -15.38 -6.74
CA LYS A 97 -24.66 -15.82 -7.89
C LYS A 97 -23.58 -14.80 -8.28
N TYR A 98 -23.77 -13.53 -7.95
CA TYR A 98 -22.80 -12.45 -8.23
C TYR A 98 -21.67 -12.47 -7.20
N TYR A 99 -20.53 -11.90 -7.55
CA TYR A 99 -19.38 -11.73 -6.66
C TYR A 99 -19.29 -10.26 -6.22
N PHE A 100 -19.54 -10.03 -4.95
CA PHE A 100 -19.45 -8.69 -4.35
C PHE A 100 -18.20 -8.61 -3.48
N VAL A 101 -17.18 -7.89 -3.97
CA VAL A 101 -15.84 -7.88 -3.37
C VAL A 101 -15.53 -6.52 -2.77
N LYS A 102 -15.20 -6.50 -1.47
CA LYS A 102 -14.77 -5.29 -0.75
C LYS A 102 -13.56 -5.58 0.13
N ASN A 103 -12.81 -4.54 0.52
CA ASN A 103 -11.64 -4.65 1.40
C ASN A 103 -10.55 -5.62 0.88
N PHE A 104 -10.53 -5.91 -0.41
CA PHE A 104 -9.67 -6.92 -1.01
C PHE A 104 -8.18 -6.57 -0.94
N LYS A 105 -7.80 -5.27 -0.90
CA LYS A 105 -6.41 -4.82 -0.78
C LYS A 105 -5.73 -5.41 0.44
N MET A 106 -6.44 -5.56 1.56
CA MET A 106 -5.90 -6.14 2.79
C MET A 106 -5.59 -7.64 2.70
N GLN A 107 -6.14 -8.33 1.72
CA GLN A 107 -5.85 -9.74 1.52
C GLN A 107 -4.44 -9.98 0.95
N LEU A 108 -3.74 -8.93 0.48
CA LEU A 108 -2.31 -8.97 0.11
C LEU A 108 -1.37 -8.72 1.31
N HIS A 109 -1.89 -8.31 2.47
CA HIS A 109 -1.05 -7.98 3.61
C HIS A 109 -0.67 -9.23 4.39
N ASN A 110 0.65 -9.39 4.69
CA ASN A 110 1.22 -10.50 5.48
C ASN A 110 0.82 -11.92 5.00
N ARG A 111 0.74 -12.10 3.68
CA ARG A 111 0.54 -13.39 3.04
C ARG A 111 1.65 -13.67 2.03
N GLU A 112 1.85 -14.93 1.72
CA GLU A 112 2.63 -15.33 0.53
C GLU A 112 1.86 -14.90 -0.71
N ILE A 113 2.49 -14.10 -1.55
CA ILE A 113 1.88 -13.51 -2.74
C ILE A 113 2.31 -14.33 -3.97
N SER A 114 1.31 -14.75 -4.74
CA SER A 114 1.53 -15.39 -6.04
C SER A 114 0.42 -14.99 -7.02
N LEU A 115 0.63 -15.17 -8.31
CA LEU A 115 -0.38 -14.91 -9.33
C LEU A 115 -1.60 -15.86 -9.22
N GLY A 116 -1.42 -17.03 -8.61
CA GLY A 116 -2.48 -18.00 -8.35
C GLY A 116 -3.27 -17.73 -7.06
N MET A 117 -2.95 -16.67 -6.33
CA MET A 117 -3.60 -16.36 -5.05
C MET A 117 -5.11 -16.14 -5.23
N MET A 118 -5.91 -16.79 -4.35
CA MET A 118 -7.35 -16.63 -4.28
C MET A 118 -7.74 -15.71 -3.14
N ILE A 119 -8.81 -14.94 -3.32
CA ILE A 119 -9.43 -14.08 -2.31
C ILE A 119 -10.92 -14.39 -2.20
N LEU A 120 -11.51 -13.96 -1.11
CA LEU A 120 -12.92 -14.22 -0.83
C LEU A 120 -13.77 -12.96 -1.09
N ASP A 121 -14.95 -13.16 -1.64
CA ASP A 121 -16.00 -12.16 -1.65
C ASP A 121 -16.70 -12.07 -0.28
N VAL A 122 -17.70 -11.20 -0.13
CA VAL A 122 -18.42 -11.01 1.15
C VAL A 122 -19.24 -12.23 1.57
N THR A 123 -19.54 -13.15 0.63
CA THR A 123 -20.31 -14.38 0.88
C THR A 123 -19.41 -15.61 1.07
N GLY A 124 -18.07 -15.42 0.95
CA GLY A 124 -17.09 -16.50 1.11
C GLY A 124 -16.76 -17.25 -0.18
N LYS A 125 -17.23 -16.78 -1.36
CA LYS A 125 -16.87 -17.39 -2.65
C LYS A 125 -15.46 -16.96 -3.06
N GLU A 126 -14.70 -17.93 -3.56
CA GLU A 126 -13.32 -17.72 -4.02
C GLU A 126 -13.26 -17.15 -5.43
N LEU A 127 -12.29 -16.25 -5.65
CA LEU A 127 -11.95 -15.73 -6.98
C LEU A 127 -10.46 -15.30 -7.04
N PRO A 128 -9.86 -15.33 -8.26
CA PRO A 128 -8.45 -14.93 -8.41
C PRO A 128 -8.22 -13.49 -7.99
N ALA A 129 -7.29 -13.27 -7.04
CA ALA A 129 -6.93 -11.94 -6.60
C ALA A 129 -6.50 -11.05 -7.77
N ILE A 130 -5.67 -11.60 -8.67
CA ILE A 130 -5.16 -10.85 -9.83
C ILE A 130 -6.30 -10.29 -10.69
N LYS A 131 -7.42 -11.02 -10.84
CA LYS A 131 -8.59 -10.55 -11.58
C LYS A 131 -9.23 -9.35 -10.92
N VAL A 132 -9.45 -9.42 -9.59
CA VAL A 132 -10.09 -8.34 -8.83
C VAL A 132 -9.29 -7.05 -8.90
N PHE A 133 -7.97 -7.13 -8.71
CA PHE A 133 -7.09 -5.96 -8.81
C PHE A 133 -7.02 -5.43 -10.25
N THR A 134 -6.90 -6.31 -11.25
CA THR A 134 -6.88 -5.92 -12.66
C THR A 134 -8.15 -5.18 -13.06
N GLU A 135 -9.33 -5.72 -12.75
CA GLU A 135 -10.60 -5.09 -13.13
C GLU A 135 -10.82 -3.76 -12.40
N SER A 136 -10.39 -3.66 -11.13
CA SER A 136 -10.49 -2.42 -10.37
C SER A 136 -9.59 -1.31 -10.95
N ILE A 137 -8.33 -1.65 -11.28
CA ILE A 137 -7.39 -0.70 -11.92
C ILE A 137 -7.87 -0.35 -13.33
N ARG A 138 -8.35 -1.34 -14.08
CA ARG A 138 -8.90 -1.12 -15.45
C ARG A 138 -10.04 -0.13 -15.41
N PHE A 139 -11.01 -0.32 -14.51
CA PHE A 139 -12.12 0.61 -14.36
C PHE A 139 -11.64 2.04 -14.09
N LEU A 140 -10.76 2.25 -13.12
CA LEU A 140 -10.26 3.59 -12.78
C LEU A 140 -9.50 4.23 -13.95
N LYS A 141 -8.69 3.44 -14.66
CA LYS A 141 -7.95 3.88 -15.86
C LYS A 141 -8.90 4.24 -17.00
N ASP A 142 -9.85 3.37 -17.31
CA ASP A 142 -10.76 3.57 -18.45
C ASP A 142 -11.69 4.76 -18.20
N HIS A 143 -12.26 4.87 -16.99
CA HIS A 143 -13.06 6.02 -16.58
C HIS A 143 -12.27 7.36 -16.67
N PHE A 144 -10.98 7.33 -16.29
CA PHE A 144 -10.09 8.49 -16.48
C PHE A 144 -9.91 8.83 -17.96
N LEU A 145 -9.67 7.84 -18.84
CA LEU A 145 -9.48 8.05 -20.28
C LEU A 145 -10.75 8.50 -20.99
N GLU A 146 -11.92 8.00 -20.58
CA GLU A 146 -13.22 8.42 -21.10
C GLU A 146 -13.44 9.93 -20.94
N MET A 147 -13.01 10.50 -19.81
CA MET A 147 -13.10 11.95 -19.58
C MET A 147 -12.36 12.79 -20.65
N PHE A 148 -11.23 12.30 -21.20
CA PHE A 148 -10.52 12.99 -22.28
C PHE A 148 -11.24 12.86 -23.61
N THR A 149 -11.84 11.69 -23.85
CA THR A 149 -12.64 11.44 -25.06
C THR A 149 -13.87 12.35 -25.09
N ASP A 150 -14.60 12.43 -23.98
CA ASP A 150 -15.80 13.25 -23.85
C ASP A 150 -15.50 14.75 -24.02
N LYS A 151 -14.35 15.20 -23.51
CA LYS A 151 -13.89 16.58 -23.65
C LYS A 151 -13.21 16.87 -25.00
N LYS A 152 -13.09 15.89 -25.90
CA LYS A 152 -12.42 15.99 -27.21
C LYS A 152 -10.99 16.57 -27.14
N LEU A 153 -10.24 16.20 -26.12
CA LEU A 153 -8.90 16.75 -25.87
C LEU A 153 -7.81 16.11 -26.74
N GLY A 154 -8.12 15.04 -27.48
CA GLY A 154 -7.21 14.38 -28.41
C GLY A 154 -6.08 13.57 -27.77
N PHE A 155 -6.07 13.41 -26.45
CA PHE A 155 -5.09 12.60 -25.73
C PHE A 155 -5.45 11.11 -25.78
N THR A 156 -4.41 10.28 -25.82
CA THR A 156 -4.51 8.81 -25.81
C THR A 156 -3.79 8.25 -24.60
N ILE A 157 -3.94 6.96 -24.32
CA ILE A 157 -3.21 6.27 -23.27
C ILE A 157 -1.67 6.41 -23.41
N ASN A 158 -1.17 6.58 -24.66
CA ASN A 158 0.28 6.73 -24.89
C ASN A 158 0.84 8.08 -24.41
N ASP A 159 -0.01 9.07 -24.21
CA ASP A 159 0.35 10.41 -23.74
C ASP A 159 0.36 10.49 -22.19
N VAL A 160 -0.10 9.43 -21.52
CA VAL A 160 -0.27 9.39 -20.07
C VAL A 160 0.82 8.55 -19.43
N PHE A 161 1.43 9.09 -18.39
CA PHE A 161 2.28 8.35 -17.48
C PHE A 161 1.53 8.09 -16.17
N PHE A 162 1.42 6.83 -15.79
CA PHE A 162 0.63 6.42 -14.63
C PHE A 162 1.50 6.26 -13.38
N VAL A 163 0.94 6.66 -12.24
CA VAL A 163 1.52 6.43 -10.91
C VAL A 163 0.53 5.60 -10.09
N ILE A 164 0.94 4.42 -9.67
CA ILE A 164 0.09 3.53 -8.87
C ILE A 164 0.57 3.61 -7.42
N THR A 165 -0.33 3.93 -6.48
CA THR A 165 0.02 4.02 -5.07
C THR A 165 0.07 2.64 -4.41
N VAL A 166 1.02 2.47 -3.51
CA VAL A 166 1.17 1.28 -2.69
C VAL A 166 1.55 1.65 -1.26
N PRO A 167 1.08 0.92 -0.25
CA PRO A 167 1.56 1.08 1.11
C PRO A 167 3.06 0.88 1.17
N ALA A 168 3.75 1.73 1.93
CA ALA A 168 5.20 1.66 1.99
C ALA A 168 5.72 0.43 2.76
N ILE A 169 4.87 -0.19 3.59
CA ILE A 169 5.19 -1.43 4.33
C ILE A 169 5.06 -2.72 3.48
N TRP A 170 4.52 -2.65 2.27
CA TRP A 170 4.32 -3.83 1.44
C TRP A 170 5.64 -4.51 1.04
N SER A 171 5.57 -5.84 0.88
CA SER A 171 6.66 -6.65 0.35
C SER A 171 6.90 -6.37 -1.14
N ASP A 172 8.08 -6.74 -1.64
CA ASP A 172 8.39 -6.59 -3.06
C ASP A 172 7.48 -7.46 -3.93
N ALA A 173 7.08 -8.65 -3.46
CA ALA A 173 6.08 -9.49 -4.12
C ALA A 173 4.71 -8.79 -4.25
N ALA A 174 4.24 -8.12 -3.20
CA ALA A 174 2.97 -7.36 -3.27
C ALA A 174 3.07 -6.16 -4.24
N LYS A 175 4.22 -5.49 -4.29
CA LYS A 175 4.48 -4.42 -5.26
C LYS A 175 4.51 -4.94 -6.69
N GLN A 176 5.19 -6.07 -6.93
CA GLN A 176 5.20 -6.73 -8.23
C GLN A 176 3.79 -7.18 -8.65
N PHE A 177 3.00 -7.73 -7.72
CA PHE A 177 1.61 -8.11 -7.98
C PHE A 177 0.79 -6.90 -8.47
N MET A 178 0.93 -5.72 -7.84
CA MET A 178 0.27 -4.50 -8.28
C MET A 178 0.71 -4.06 -9.68
N ARG A 179 2.02 -4.19 -9.98
CA ARG A 179 2.54 -3.91 -11.33
C ARG A 179 1.92 -4.83 -12.37
N VAL A 180 1.91 -6.14 -12.13
CA VAL A 180 1.31 -7.13 -13.03
C VAL A 180 -0.20 -6.90 -13.20
N ALA A 181 -0.92 -6.56 -12.14
CA ALA A 181 -2.33 -6.21 -12.23
C ALA A 181 -2.56 -4.98 -13.11
N SER A 182 -1.68 -3.97 -13.00
CA SER A 182 -1.74 -2.75 -13.82
C SER A 182 -1.42 -3.03 -15.29
N GLU A 183 -0.46 -3.90 -15.57
CA GLU A 183 -0.13 -4.35 -16.93
C GLU A 183 -1.31 -5.10 -17.58
N LYS A 184 -1.93 -6.02 -16.83
CA LYS A 184 -3.15 -6.72 -17.27
C LYS A 184 -4.35 -5.77 -17.44
N ALA A 185 -4.38 -4.65 -16.72
CA ALA A 185 -5.35 -3.57 -16.93
C ALA A 185 -5.06 -2.72 -18.17
N GLY A 186 -3.95 -2.97 -18.89
CA GLY A 186 -3.57 -2.29 -20.13
C GLY A 186 -2.64 -1.10 -19.96
N ILE A 187 -1.99 -0.94 -18.80
CA ILE A 187 -0.97 0.09 -18.57
C ILE A 187 0.40 -0.53 -18.88
N LYS A 188 1.14 0.02 -19.84
CA LYS A 188 2.47 -0.52 -20.18
C LYS A 188 3.45 -0.30 -19.03
N SER A 189 4.35 -1.26 -18.76
CA SER A 189 5.39 -1.15 -17.73
C SER A 189 6.25 0.10 -17.88
N SER A 190 6.56 0.49 -19.13
CA SER A 190 7.33 1.71 -19.45
C SER A 190 6.57 3.03 -19.19
N GLN A 191 5.26 2.97 -19.00
CA GLN A 191 4.39 4.12 -18.76
C GLN A 191 3.88 4.17 -17.31
N MET A 192 4.45 3.38 -16.39
CA MET A 192 4.05 3.42 -14.99
C MET A 192 5.22 3.40 -14.03
N MET A 193 4.93 3.90 -12.83
CA MET A 193 5.77 3.73 -11.65
C MET A 193 4.89 3.51 -10.42
N LEU A 194 5.49 2.95 -9.38
CA LEU A 194 4.86 2.86 -8.07
C LEU A 194 5.26 4.07 -7.21
N ALA A 195 4.36 4.52 -6.34
CA ALA A 195 4.62 5.56 -5.36
C ALA A 195 4.23 5.07 -3.96
N TYR A 196 5.05 5.34 -2.95
CA TYR A 196 4.70 5.07 -1.57
C TYR A 196 3.71 6.10 -1.04
N GLU A 197 2.61 5.62 -0.46
CA GLU A 197 1.50 6.44 0.04
C GLU A 197 1.98 7.56 0.99
N PRO A 198 2.77 7.31 2.06
CA PRO A 198 3.19 8.37 2.97
C PRO A 198 4.20 9.36 2.34
N GLU A 199 5.03 8.93 1.36
CA GLU A 199 5.91 9.84 0.63
C GLU A 199 5.10 10.82 -0.22
N ALA A 200 4.17 10.29 -1.00
CA ALA A 200 3.28 11.09 -1.81
C ALA A 200 2.53 12.12 -0.96
N ALA A 201 1.98 11.68 0.18
CA ALA A 201 1.31 12.59 1.10
C ALA A 201 2.23 13.71 1.63
N ALA A 202 3.49 13.38 1.96
CA ALA A 202 4.49 14.36 2.39
C ALA A 202 4.73 15.43 1.32
N LEU A 203 4.88 15.00 0.06
CA LEU A 203 5.10 15.90 -1.07
C LEU A 203 3.94 16.88 -1.25
N PHE A 204 2.71 16.39 -1.21
CA PHE A 204 1.53 17.25 -1.27
C PHE A 204 1.48 18.25 -0.11
N CYS A 205 1.67 17.76 1.13
CA CYS A 205 1.64 18.60 2.33
C CYS A 205 2.72 19.70 2.30
N SER A 206 3.87 19.42 1.69
CA SER A 206 4.99 20.37 1.61
C SER A 206 4.71 21.59 0.73
N LEU A 207 3.75 21.49 -0.18
CA LEU A 207 3.40 22.51 -1.15
C LEU A 207 2.11 23.26 -0.81
N LEU A 208 1.40 22.84 0.25
CA LEU A 208 0.14 23.50 0.64
C LEU A 208 0.36 24.99 0.92
N PRO A 209 -0.64 25.85 0.62
CA PRO A 209 -0.57 27.26 0.92
C PRO A 209 -0.29 27.55 2.41
N GLU A 210 0.34 28.68 2.69
CA GLU A 210 0.76 29.04 4.05
C GLU A 210 -0.41 29.22 5.02
N ASP A 211 -1.57 29.63 4.53
CA ASP A 211 -2.82 29.77 5.30
C ASP A 211 -3.31 28.45 5.87
N GLN A 212 -2.98 27.32 5.25
CA GLN A 212 -3.24 25.99 5.81
C GLN A 212 -2.26 25.58 6.91
N GLY A 213 -1.20 26.36 7.13
CA GLY A 213 -0.28 26.23 8.26
C GLY A 213 0.61 24.98 8.29
N ILE A 214 0.65 24.18 7.22
CA ILE A 214 1.40 22.91 7.17
C ILE A 214 2.76 23.06 6.49
N ALA A 215 2.84 23.76 5.36
CA ALA A 215 4.08 23.95 4.60
C ALA A 215 5.20 24.60 5.42
N LYS A 216 4.87 25.37 6.46
CA LYS A 216 5.84 25.97 7.39
C LYS A 216 6.71 24.97 8.14
N TYR A 217 6.26 23.71 8.28
CA TYR A 217 7.05 22.66 8.92
C TYR A 217 8.10 22.06 7.98
N PHE A 218 7.93 22.19 6.66
CA PHE A 218 8.86 21.70 5.64
C PHE A 218 10.01 22.67 5.39
N GLN A 219 10.75 23.00 6.44
CA GLN A 219 11.97 23.81 6.35
C GLN A 219 13.20 22.91 6.23
N GLU A 220 14.25 23.39 5.55
CA GLU A 220 15.50 22.66 5.38
C GLU A 220 16.03 22.13 6.72
N ARG A 221 16.56 20.90 6.67
CA ARG A 221 17.11 20.14 7.80
C ARG A 221 16.08 19.69 8.85
N ARG A 222 14.80 20.11 8.76
CA ARG A 222 13.75 19.63 9.65
C ARG A 222 13.43 18.17 9.37
N ARG A 223 13.11 17.43 10.43
CA ARG A 223 12.62 16.05 10.38
C ARG A 223 11.13 16.04 10.69
N LEU A 224 10.37 15.39 9.84
CA LEU A 224 8.91 15.30 9.94
C LEU A 224 8.50 13.84 9.96
N MET A 225 7.57 13.50 10.83
CA MET A 225 6.92 12.18 10.81
C MET A 225 5.62 12.30 10.02
N ILE A 226 5.46 11.45 9.04
CA ILE A 226 4.22 11.30 8.29
C ILE A 226 3.57 10.02 8.77
N VAL A 227 2.34 10.13 9.24
CA VAL A 227 1.53 9.00 9.71
C VAL A 227 0.32 8.91 8.79
N ASP A 228 0.38 7.98 7.85
CA ASP A 228 -0.72 7.71 6.93
C ASP A 228 -1.66 6.68 7.54
N LEU A 229 -2.83 7.15 7.94
CA LEU A 229 -3.87 6.34 8.57
C LEU A 229 -4.94 6.02 7.51
N GLY A 230 -4.72 4.92 6.80
CA GLY A 230 -5.63 4.43 5.77
C GLY A 230 -6.80 3.61 6.33
N GLY A 231 -7.61 3.08 5.43
CA GLY A 231 -8.68 2.15 5.80
C GLY A 231 -8.17 0.81 6.31
N GLY A 232 -7.05 0.32 5.78
CA GLY A 232 -6.48 -0.98 6.11
C GLY A 232 -5.22 -0.90 6.95
N THR A 233 -4.30 -0.02 6.59
CA THR A 233 -2.96 0.11 7.19
C THR A 233 -2.77 1.44 7.88
N ALA A 234 -1.80 1.48 8.79
CA ALA A 234 -1.15 2.67 9.28
C ALA A 234 0.31 2.60 8.84
N ASP A 235 0.73 3.52 7.97
CA ASP A 235 2.08 3.61 7.43
C ASP A 235 2.80 4.82 8.02
N ILE A 236 3.98 4.59 8.62
CA ILE A 236 4.73 5.61 9.35
C ILE A 236 6.09 5.78 8.68
N THR A 237 6.40 7.01 8.29
CA THR A 237 7.72 7.35 7.75
C THR A 237 8.26 8.62 8.40
N VAL A 238 9.58 8.74 8.47
CA VAL A 238 10.24 9.96 8.90
C VAL A 238 11.12 10.46 7.80
N VAL A 239 10.83 11.67 7.36
CA VAL A 239 11.56 12.34 6.29
C VAL A 239 12.32 13.55 6.84
N LYS A 240 13.45 13.83 6.23
CA LYS A 240 14.22 15.06 6.41
C LYS A 240 14.07 15.91 5.17
N VAL A 241 13.79 17.17 5.33
CA VAL A 241 13.83 18.14 4.25
C VAL A 241 15.29 18.43 3.92
N ILE A 242 15.71 18.11 2.71
CA ILE A 242 17.07 18.30 2.21
C ILE A 242 17.23 19.70 1.62
N LYS A 243 16.23 20.11 0.83
CA LYS A 243 16.24 21.39 0.12
C LYS A 243 14.80 21.84 -0.10
N ARG A 244 14.56 23.13 -0.04
CA ARG A 244 13.29 23.74 -0.44
C ARG A 244 13.55 24.75 -1.55
N GLU A 245 12.89 24.58 -2.66
CA GLU A 245 12.86 25.51 -3.78
C GLU A 245 11.49 26.19 -3.83
N GLU A 246 11.34 27.21 -4.67
CA GLU A 246 10.10 27.97 -4.78
C GLU A 246 8.86 27.08 -5.02
N LYS A 247 9.01 26.05 -5.88
CA LYS A 247 7.90 25.18 -6.31
C LYS A 247 7.99 23.73 -5.81
N LEU A 248 9.11 23.31 -5.23
CA LEU A 248 9.34 21.90 -4.88
C LEU A 248 10.10 21.76 -3.57
N THR A 249 9.79 20.72 -2.82
CA THR A 249 10.49 20.35 -1.59
C THR A 249 11.13 18.98 -1.76
N TYR A 250 12.45 18.91 -1.60
CA TYR A 250 13.23 17.68 -1.70
C TYR A 250 13.34 17.01 -0.33
N ILE A 251 12.95 15.76 -0.26
CA ILE A 251 12.94 14.98 0.98
C ILE A 251 13.81 13.74 0.88
N GLU A 252 14.28 13.27 2.04
CA GLU A 252 15.04 12.04 2.19
C GLU A 252 14.53 11.28 3.41
N HIS A 253 14.37 9.99 3.31
CA HIS A 253 14.06 9.17 4.47
C HIS A 253 15.24 9.12 5.42
N VAL A 254 14.98 9.32 6.70
CA VAL A 254 15.99 9.20 7.77
C VAL A 254 15.73 7.99 8.67
N TYR A 255 14.62 7.32 8.43
CA TYR A 255 14.22 6.12 9.11
C TYR A 255 13.49 5.19 8.14
N ARG A 256 13.65 3.87 8.31
CA ARG A 256 12.92 2.89 7.48
C ARG A 256 11.42 3.04 7.70
N VAL A 257 10.67 2.92 6.62
CA VAL A 257 9.22 2.91 6.69
C VAL A 257 8.76 1.72 7.54
N THR A 258 7.76 1.96 8.37
CA THR A 258 7.22 0.98 9.31
C THR A 258 5.71 1.19 9.45
N GLY A 259 5.02 0.23 10.06
CA GLY A 259 3.57 0.30 10.19
C GLY A 259 2.93 -1.07 10.39
N GLY A 260 1.61 -1.14 10.21
CA GLY A 260 0.86 -2.38 10.37
C GLY A 260 -0.59 -2.27 9.92
N ALA A 261 -1.34 -3.35 10.11
CA ALA A 261 -2.76 -3.44 9.76
C ALA A 261 -3.68 -2.76 10.81
N TRP A 262 -3.35 -1.53 11.18
CA TRP A 262 -4.03 -0.75 12.23
C TRP A 262 -4.89 0.38 11.67
N GLY A 263 -5.40 0.21 10.47
CA GLY A 263 -6.30 1.16 9.82
C GLY A 263 -7.74 1.08 10.30
N GLY A 264 -8.59 1.93 9.70
CA GLY A 264 -10.00 2.07 10.08
C GLY A 264 -10.84 0.79 10.06
N ASN A 265 -10.45 -0.23 9.27
CA ASN A 265 -11.14 -1.52 9.24
C ASN A 265 -10.99 -2.32 10.55
N GLN A 266 -9.95 -2.07 11.34
CA GLN A 266 -9.84 -2.72 12.65
C GLN A 266 -10.94 -2.23 13.60
N VAL A 267 -11.31 -0.95 13.50
CA VAL A 267 -12.44 -0.38 14.26
C VAL A 267 -13.76 -1.07 13.87
N ASN A 268 -13.94 -1.32 12.56
CA ASN A 268 -15.12 -2.06 12.07
C ASN A 268 -15.17 -3.48 12.62
N LYS A 269 -14.04 -4.19 12.61
CA LYS A 269 -13.94 -5.54 13.21
C LYS A 269 -14.23 -5.54 14.71
N ASN A 270 -13.79 -4.52 15.43
CA ASN A 270 -14.07 -4.40 16.87
C ASN A 270 -15.57 -4.16 17.11
N PHE A 271 -16.23 -3.39 16.26
CA PHE A 271 -17.67 -3.22 16.30
C PHE A 271 -18.40 -4.55 15.99
N GLU A 272 -18.00 -5.31 14.97
CA GLU A 272 -18.56 -6.63 14.67
C GLU A 272 -18.41 -7.60 15.84
N LYS A 273 -17.22 -7.70 16.42
CA LYS A 273 -16.96 -8.52 17.61
C LYS A 273 -17.84 -8.11 18.80
N PHE A 274 -18.06 -6.80 18.95
CA PHE A 274 -18.98 -6.32 19.97
C PHE A 274 -20.40 -6.82 19.72
N LEU A 275 -20.92 -6.71 18.50
CA LEU A 275 -22.25 -7.23 18.15
C LEU A 275 -22.35 -8.76 18.40
N GLU A 276 -21.34 -9.53 18.00
CA GLU A 276 -21.23 -10.97 18.23
C GLU A 276 -21.22 -11.30 19.73
N SER A 277 -20.51 -10.51 20.55
CA SER A 277 -20.48 -10.70 22.02
C SER A 277 -21.80 -10.41 22.71
N VAL A 278 -22.60 -9.49 22.16
CA VAL A 278 -23.89 -9.10 22.72
C VAL A 278 -25.00 -10.03 22.25
N PHE A 279 -25.08 -10.29 20.95
CA PHE A 279 -26.20 -11.01 20.35
C PHE A 279 -25.92 -12.51 20.17
N GLY A 280 -24.65 -12.89 20.14
CA GLY A 280 -24.19 -14.25 19.85
C GLY A 280 -23.86 -14.46 18.37
N ASN A 281 -22.85 -15.32 18.11
CA ASN A 281 -22.37 -15.60 16.76
C ASN A 281 -23.48 -16.19 15.89
N ASP A 282 -24.28 -17.10 16.42
CA ASP A 282 -25.38 -17.76 15.72
C ASP A 282 -26.49 -16.79 15.24
N VAL A 283 -26.74 -15.69 15.96
CA VAL A 283 -27.64 -14.63 15.55
C VAL A 283 -27.01 -13.77 14.46
N MET A 284 -25.75 -13.41 14.66
CA MET A 284 -25.04 -12.56 13.71
C MET A 284 -24.73 -13.28 12.40
N ASP A 285 -24.44 -14.58 12.45
CA ASP A 285 -24.20 -15.41 11.25
C ASP A 285 -25.47 -15.54 10.41
N GLU A 286 -26.63 -15.76 11.05
CA GLU A 286 -27.91 -15.78 10.37
C GLU A 286 -28.26 -14.40 9.79
N PHE A 287 -28.04 -13.32 10.55
CA PHE A 287 -28.27 -11.97 10.07
C PHE A 287 -27.39 -11.60 8.87
N LYS A 288 -26.11 -11.97 8.91
CA LYS A 288 -25.17 -11.75 7.79
C LYS A 288 -25.53 -12.59 6.55
N ARG A 289 -26.05 -13.82 6.75
CA ARG A 289 -26.41 -14.73 5.66
C ARG A 289 -27.74 -14.38 5.00
N ASP A 290 -28.77 -14.21 5.82
CA ASP A 290 -30.16 -14.17 5.33
C ASP A 290 -30.67 -12.71 5.16
N TYR A 291 -30.01 -11.74 5.80
CA TYR A 291 -30.37 -10.32 5.75
C TYR A 291 -29.16 -9.41 5.43
N LEU A 292 -28.39 -9.85 4.42
CA LEU A 292 -27.13 -9.21 4.07
C LEU A 292 -27.27 -7.72 3.72
N SER A 293 -28.38 -7.32 3.08
CA SER A 293 -28.67 -5.90 2.76
C SER A 293 -28.68 -5.04 4.03
N GLN A 294 -29.45 -5.45 5.04
CA GLN A 294 -29.54 -4.72 6.31
C GLN A 294 -28.22 -4.72 7.09
N TYR A 295 -27.48 -5.83 7.06
CA TYR A 295 -26.14 -5.88 7.64
C TYR A 295 -25.18 -4.88 6.97
N LEU A 296 -25.18 -4.81 5.64
CA LEU A 296 -24.33 -3.86 4.89
C LEU A 296 -24.73 -2.42 5.16
N GLU A 297 -26.01 -2.11 5.30
CA GLU A 297 -26.49 -0.78 5.69
C GLU A 297 -26.04 -0.39 7.10
N MET A 298 -26.16 -1.30 8.06
CA MET A 298 -25.69 -1.09 9.44
C MET A 298 -24.18 -0.77 9.46
N MET A 299 -23.38 -1.53 8.72
CA MET A 299 -21.94 -1.30 8.62
C MET A 299 -21.61 0.02 7.92
N ARG A 300 -22.41 0.44 6.96
CA ARG A 300 -22.28 1.76 6.30
C ARG A 300 -22.56 2.90 7.27
N ASP A 301 -23.66 2.81 8.03
CA ASP A 301 -24.00 3.81 9.05
C ASP A 301 -22.89 3.90 10.11
N PHE A 302 -22.35 2.75 10.55
CA PHE A 302 -21.18 2.71 11.44
C PHE A 302 -19.97 3.44 10.85
N GLU A 303 -19.65 3.23 9.57
CA GLU A 303 -18.53 3.90 8.90
C GLU A 303 -18.68 5.43 8.88
N VAL A 304 -19.89 5.92 8.63
CA VAL A 304 -20.19 7.37 8.69
C VAL A 304 -20.00 7.92 10.10
N GLN A 305 -20.55 7.24 11.12
CA GLN A 305 -20.44 7.69 12.50
C GLN A 305 -18.99 7.65 13.01
N LYS A 306 -18.22 6.65 12.58
CA LYS A 306 -16.80 6.51 12.90
C LYS A 306 -15.98 7.75 12.49
N LYS A 307 -16.23 8.29 11.30
CA LYS A 307 -15.54 9.48 10.77
C LYS A 307 -15.91 10.77 11.50
N THR A 308 -17.13 10.87 12.02
CA THR A 308 -17.70 12.13 12.56
C THR A 308 -17.64 12.24 14.08
N LEU A 309 -17.16 11.18 14.78
CA LEU A 309 -17.10 11.18 16.23
C LEU A 309 -16.07 12.18 16.75
N SER A 310 -16.54 13.21 17.45
CA SER A 310 -15.71 14.15 18.21
C SER A 310 -15.88 13.94 19.72
N THR A 311 -14.79 14.09 20.46
CA THR A 311 -14.81 14.00 21.92
C THR A 311 -15.07 15.33 22.58
N SER A 312 -14.88 16.44 21.87
CA SER A 312 -15.02 17.81 22.38
C SER A 312 -16.42 18.43 22.17
N GLY A 313 -17.37 17.67 21.61
CA GLY A 313 -18.73 18.17 21.31
C GLY A 313 -19.76 17.90 22.40
N THR A 314 -20.93 18.49 22.25
CA THR A 314 -22.12 18.29 23.12
C THR A 314 -22.83 16.95 22.93
N LYS A 315 -22.40 16.13 21.96
CA LYS A 315 -22.96 14.80 21.70
C LYS A 315 -22.66 13.86 22.86
N THR A 316 -23.70 13.27 23.44
CA THR A 316 -23.60 12.31 24.55
C THR A 316 -23.55 10.85 24.08
N GLY A 317 -23.75 10.59 22.78
CA GLY A 317 -23.77 9.24 22.23
C GLY A 317 -23.91 9.20 20.72
N VAL A 318 -23.73 7.99 20.18
CA VAL A 318 -23.76 7.68 18.75
C VAL A 318 -24.89 6.70 18.47
N GLY A 319 -25.70 6.96 17.45
CA GLY A 319 -26.78 6.07 17.01
C GLY A 319 -26.39 5.35 15.72
N ILE A 320 -26.45 4.01 15.72
CA ILE A 320 -26.24 3.16 14.55
C ILE A 320 -27.56 2.49 14.20
N ARG A 321 -28.01 2.64 12.95
CA ARG A 321 -29.19 1.93 12.47
C ARG A 321 -28.93 0.44 12.43
N PHE A 322 -29.93 -0.34 12.80
CA PHE A 322 -29.92 -1.80 12.67
C PHE A 322 -31.25 -2.29 12.12
N GLY A 323 -31.21 -3.34 11.33
CA GLY A 323 -32.42 -3.87 10.69
C GLY A 323 -33.39 -4.49 11.70
N GLY A 324 -34.66 -4.39 11.40
CA GLY A 324 -35.74 -5.00 12.22
C GLY A 324 -35.59 -6.50 12.36
N ASP A 325 -35.04 -7.16 11.35
CA ASP A 325 -34.86 -8.61 11.30
C ASP A 325 -33.80 -9.10 12.31
N LEU A 326 -32.74 -8.33 12.59
CA LEU A 326 -31.81 -8.67 13.68
C LEU A 326 -32.55 -8.83 15.03
N ARG A 327 -33.53 -7.96 15.29
CA ARG A 327 -34.37 -8.05 16.49
C ARG A 327 -35.25 -9.28 16.47
N HIS A 328 -35.82 -9.61 15.30
CA HIS A 328 -36.67 -10.81 15.13
C HIS A 328 -35.87 -12.09 15.35
N ILE A 329 -34.71 -12.25 14.70
CA ILE A 329 -33.80 -13.39 14.85
C ILE A 329 -33.41 -13.55 16.33
N PHE A 330 -32.97 -12.46 16.96
CA PHE A 330 -32.56 -12.51 18.37
C PHE A 330 -33.69 -12.99 19.27
N LYS A 331 -34.88 -12.43 19.12
CA LYS A 331 -36.05 -12.81 19.92
C LYS A 331 -36.46 -14.28 19.70
N SER A 332 -36.41 -14.74 18.44
CA SER A 332 -36.70 -16.12 18.09
C SER A 332 -35.72 -17.09 18.76
N LYS A 333 -34.41 -16.77 18.73
CA LYS A 333 -33.38 -17.68 19.28
C LYS A 333 -33.20 -17.57 20.79
N ARG A 334 -33.44 -16.42 21.40
CA ARG A 334 -33.19 -16.20 22.84
C ARG A 334 -34.43 -16.13 23.71
N GLY A 335 -35.62 -16.05 23.12
CA GLY A 335 -36.89 -15.97 23.86
C GLY A 335 -37.11 -14.66 24.60
N LYS A 336 -36.22 -13.65 24.41
CA LYS A 336 -36.29 -12.34 25.06
C LYS A 336 -36.02 -11.19 24.08
N ASP A 337 -36.40 -9.98 24.45
CA ASP A 337 -36.14 -8.80 23.60
C ASP A 337 -34.66 -8.36 23.70
N ILE A 338 -34.13 -7.82 22.61
CA ILE A 338 -32.78 -7.22 22.57
C ILE A 338 -32.62 -6.13 23.66
N LYS A 339 -33.69 -5.37 23.99
CA LYS A 339 -33.64 -4.34 25.03
C LYS A 339 -33.24 -4.89 26.38
N ASP A 340 -33.81 -6.05 26.74
CA ASP A 340 -33.54 -6.69 28.02
C ASP A 340 -32.06 -7.18 28.07
N GLU A 341 -31.59 -7.77 26.99
CA GLU A 341 -30.19 -8.21 26.86
C GLU A 341 -29.21 -7.04 27.01
N LEU A 342 -29.46 -5.91 26.32
CA LEU A 342 -28.63 -4.71 26.41
C LEU A 342 -28.62 -4.12 27.82
N GLN A 343 -29.78 -4.11 28.51
CA GLN A 343 -29.87 -3.63 29.87
C GLN A 343 -29.09 -4.52 30.84
N ASP A 344 -29.21 -5.86 30.70
CA ASP A 344 -28.56 -6.84 31.55
C ASP A 344 -27.02 -6.78 31.39
N LYS A 345 -26.53 -6.82 30.15
CA LYS A 345 -25.10 -6.85 29.85
C LYS A 345 -24.40 -5.49 29.94
N LEU A 346 -25.05 -4.41 29.54
CA LEU A 346 -24.43 -3.11 29.30
C LEU A 346 -24.96 -1.99 30.20
N LYS A 347 -25.87 -2.30 31.12
CA LYS A 347 -26.39 -1.38 32.16
C LYS A 347 -26.80 0.00 31.59
N GLY A 348 -27.42 0.02 30.40
CA GLY A 348 -27.88 1.25 29.75
C GLY A 348 -26.81 2.03 28.97
N MET A 349 -25.54 1.59 28.94
CA MET A 349 -24.50 2.20 28.10
C MET A 349 -24.75 2.01 26.59
N VAL A 350 -25.53 0.99 26.22
CA VAL A 350 -26.09 0.81 24.88
C VAL A 350 -27.59 0.58 25.03
N ARG A 351 -28.39 1.27 24.24
CA ARG A 351 -29.85 1.20 24.31
C ARG A 351 -30.48 1.30 22.93
N ILE A 352 -31.68 0.79 22.77
CA ILE A 352 -32.44 0.93 21.54
C ILE A 352 -33.32 2.19 21.63
N THR A 353 -33.24 3.01 20.59
CA THR A 353 -34.10 4.17 20.40
C THR A 353 -34.61 4.14 18.96
N GLY A 354 -35.88 3.76 18.77
CA GLY A 354 -36.47 3.52 17.45
C GLY A 354 -35.76 2.34 16.75
N ASP A 355 -35.21 2.62 15.58
CA ASP A 355 -34.45 1.72 14.73
C ASP A 355 -32.93 1.75 14.96
N LYS A 356 -32.48 2.42 16.06
CA LYS A 356 -31.04 2.64 16.33
C LYS A 356 -30.56 2.00 17.61
N LEU A 357 -29.38 1.40 17.53
CA LEU A 357 -28.53 1.09 18.67
C LEU A 357 -27.81 2.40 19.06
N ARG A 358 -28.12 2.94 20.23
CA ARG A 358 -27.52 4.16 20.74
C ARG A 358 -26.44 3.82 21.75
N PHE A 359 -25.21 4.14 21.40
CA PHE A 359 -24.00 3.91 22.19
C PHE A 359 -23.63 5.17 22.99
N ASP A 360 -23.30 5.01 24.24
CA ASP A 360 -22.58 6.06 24.98
C ASP A 360 -21.18 6.23 24.38
N LEU A 361 -20.64 7.45 24.42
CA LEU A 361 -19.34 7.76 23.84
C LEU A 361 -18.22 6.86 24.37
N ALA A 362 -18.25 6.50 25.66
CA ALA A 362 -17.25 5.65 26.29
C ALA A 362 -17.17 4.26 25.64
N ILE A 363 -18.32 3.66 25.30
CA ILE A 363 -18.35 2.37 24.60
C ILE A 363 -17.88 2.53 23.15
N PHE A 364 -18.35 3.57 22.47
CA PHE A 364 -17.99 3.77 21.07
C PHE A 364 -16.49 4.01 20.89
N LYS A 365 -15.85 4.75 21.81
CA LYS A 365 -14.38 4.97 21.84
C LYS A 365 -13.58 3.67 22.01
N ARG A 366 -14.14 2.66 22.71
CA ARG A 366 -13.44 1.37 22.86
C ARG A 366 -13.14 0.69 21.55
N PHE A 367 -13.95 0.90 20.51
CA PHE A 367 -13.70 0.31 19.19
C PHE A 367 -12.39 0.80 18.56
N PHE A 368 -11.90 1.98 18.97
CA PHE A 368 -10.66 2.59 18.47
C PHE A 368 -9.43 2.20 19.31
N GLN A 369 -9.60 1.70 20.54
CA GLN A 369 -8.50 1.54 21.51
C GLN A 369 -7.38 0.65 20.99
N ASP A 370 -7.69 -0.46 20.33
CA ASP A 370 -6.68 -1.39 19.82
C ASP A 370 -5.83 -0.71 18.75
N CYS A 371 -6.44 -0.01 17.79
CA CYS A 371 -5.71 0.72 16.75
C CYS A 371 -4.79 1.79 17.35
N VAL A 372 -5.32 2.61 18.25
CA VAL A 372 -4.56 3.66 18.93
C VAL A 372 -3.38 3.08 19.68
N LYS A 373 -3.61 2.03 20.48
CA LYS A 373 -2.58 1.36 21.27
C LYS A 373 -1.45 0.82 20.40
N GLU A 374 -1.80 0.13 19.32
CA GLU A 374 -0.81 -0.43 18.39
C GLU A 374 0.01 0.67 17.70
N ILE A 375 -0.64 1.72 17.20
CA ILE A 375 0.04 2.86 16.56
C ILE A 375 0.98 3.55 17.54
N VAL A 376 0.50 3.86 18.78
CA VAL A 376 1.27 4.54 19.80
C VAL A 376 2.45 3.69 20.27
N ASN A 377 2.22 2.40 20.56
CA ASN A 377 3.28 1.47 20.95
C ASN A 377 4.35 1.36 19.87
N HIS A 378 3.93 1.22 18.62
CA HIS A 378 4.83 1.08 17.48
C HIS A 378 5.70 2.32 17.27
N ILE A 379 5.12 3.52 17.34
CA ILE A 379 5.88 4.78 17.28
C ILE A 379 6.89 4.84 18.44
N ASN A 380 6.47 4.58 19.67
CA ASN A 380 7.33 4.60 20.84
C ASN A 380 8.50 3.60 20.71
N GLU A 381 8.21 2.35 20.35
CA GLU A 381 9.24 1.32 20.16
C GLU A 381 10.23 1.68 19.06
N SER A 382 9.73 2.19 17.95
CA SER A 382 10.55 2.59 16.80
C SER A 382 11.51 3.71 17.14
N PHE A 383 11.10 4.67 17.98
CA PHE A 383 11.92 5.83 18.35
C PHE A 383 12.75 5.61 19.60
N LEU A 384 12.17 5.05 20.66
CA LEU A 384 12.86 4.87 21.95
C LEU A 384 13.96 3.80 21.86
N LYS A 385 13.69 2.66 21.22
CA LYS A 385 14.67 1.56 21.11
C LYS A 385 15.90 1.90 20.27
N ARG A 386 15.83 2.92 19.41
CA ARG A 386 16.89 3.26 18.45
C ARG A 386 17.59 4.59 18.71
N GLY A 387 17.26 5.29 19.79
CA GLY A 387 17.87 6.59 20.09
C GLY A 387 17.66 7.65 19.01
N CYS A 388 16.61 7.52 18.20
CA CYS A 388 16.31 8.49 17.16
C CYS A 388 15.80 9.80 17.75
N ALA A 389 16.27 10.91 17.22
CA ALA A 389 15.74 12.22 17.62
C ALA A 389 14.27 12.36 17.17
N TRP A 390 13.41 12.80 18.08
CA TRP A 390 12.01 13.06 17.78
C TRP A 390 11.84 14.02 16.58
N PRO A 391 10.82 13.81 15.75
CA PRO A 391 10.51 14.75 14.68
C PRO A 391 10.06 16.08 15.22
N SER A 392 10.27 17.15 14.46
CA SER A 392 9.85 18.50 14.84
C SER A 392 8.33 18.71 14.71
N ALA A 393 7.66 17.91 13.89
CA ALA A 393 6.21 17.87 13.75
C ALA A 393 5.77 16.48 13.26
N MET A 394 4.51 16.13 13.54
CA MET A 394 3.81 14.96 13.04
C MET A 394 2.68 15.40 12.11
N ILE A 395 2.61 14.84 10.93
CA ILE A 395 1.59 15.13 9.92
C ILE A 395 0.73 13.88 9.76
N LEU A 396 -0.54 13.97 10.13
CA LEU A 396 -1.51 12.90 10.01
C LEU A 396 -2.24 13.05 8.68
N VAL A 397 -2.20 12.00 7.86
CA VAL A 397 -2.86 11.92 6.55
C VAL A 397 -3.66 10.63 6.43
N GLY A 398 -4.36 10.43 5.32
CA GLY A 398 -5.23 9.28 5.11
C GLY A 398 -6.62 9.47 5.71
N GLY A 399 -7.63 8.82 5.11
CA GLY A 399 -9.04 9.05 5.48
C GLY A 399 -9.44 8.62 6.90
N PHE A 400 -8.67 7.77 7.58
CA PHE A 400 -8.92 7.41 8.97
C PHE A 400 -8.43 8.48 9.95
N SER A 401 -7.45 9.31 9.54
CA SER A 401 -7.00 10.46 10.35
C SER A 401 -8.04 11.58 10.46
N ASP A 402 -9.08 11.56 9.62
CA ASP A 402 -10.21 12.48 9.73
C ASP A 402 -11.05 12.25 10.98
N ALA A 403 -10.99 11.05 11.59
CA ALA A 403 -11.71 10.75 12.82
C ALA A 403 -11.08 11.52 14.00
N PRO A 404 -11.78 12.49 14.63
CA PRO A 404 -11.22 13.30 15.71
C PRO A 404 -10.70 12.48 16.89
N VAL A 405 -11.35 11.36 17.20
CA VAL A 405 -10.92 10.43 18.27
C VAL A 405 -9.50 9.92 18.08
N ILE A 406 -9.10 9.58 16.85
CA ILE A 406 -7.74 9.11 16.55
C ILE A 406 -6.75 10.24 16.71
N ARG A 407 -7.07 11.41 16.16
CA ARG A 407 -6.19 12.59 16.23
C ARG A 407 -5.95 13.01 17.69
N GLU A 408 -7.01 13.14 18.47
CA GLU A 408 -6.93 13.49 19.89
C GLU A 408 -6.06 12.47 20.66
N ALA A 409 -6.30 11.17 20.44
CA ALA A 409 -5.53 10.12 21.11
C ALA A 409 -4.02 10.14 20.75
N ILE A 410 -3.66 10.47 19.51
CA ILE A 410 -2.26 10.62 19.10
C ILE A 410 -1.64 11.88 19.73
N VAL A 411 -2.35 13.00 19.76
CA VAL A 411 -1.90 14.24 20.42
C VAL A 411 -1.61 13.97 21.90
N ASP A 412 -2.53 13.30 22.60
CA ASP A 412 -2.40 12.99 24.02
C ASP A 412 -1.23 12.03 24.30
N ALA A 413 -0.96 11.09 23.37
CA ALA A 413 0.11 10.11 23.54
C ALA A 413 1.51 10.70 23.31
N PHE A 414 1.64 11.78 22.54
CA PHE A 414 2.95 12.35 22.16
C PHE A 414 3.10 13.84 22.54
N PRO A 415 3.00 14.20 23.83
CA PRO A 415 3.10 15.61 24.27
C PRO A 415 4.48 16.24 23.98
N VAL A 416 5.50 15.42 23.71
CA VAL A 416 6.84 15.86 23.30
C VAL A 416 6.84 16.46 21.89
N ILE A 417 5.90 16.07 21.03
CA ILE A 417 5.73 16.59 19.68
C ILE A 417 4.69 17.70 19.73
N LYS A 418 5.17 18.96 19.75
CA LYS A 418 4.28 20.13 19.92
C LYS A 418 3.27 20.30 18.80
N ASP A 419 3.65 19.94 17.58
CA ASP A 419 2.88 20.15 16.38
C ASP A 419 2.44 18.81 15.76
N VAL A 420 1.20 18.40 16.05
CA VAL A 420 0.49 17.29 15.39
C VAL A 420 -0.60 17.90 14.53
N VAL A 421 -0.42 17.85 13.21
CA VAL A 421 -1.23 18.58 12.23
C VAL A 421 -1.79 17.66 11.14
N SER A 422 -2.89 18.07 10.52
CA SER A 422 -3.49 17.38 9.39
C SER A 422 -3.88 18.38 8.30
N PRO A 423 -3.68 18.07 7.01
CA PRO A 423 -4.23 18.89 5.93
C PRO A 423 -5.76 18.84 5.91
N VAL A 424 -6.39 19.85 5.31
CA VAL A 424 -7.85 19.89 5.18
C VAL A 424 -8.40 18.71 4.39
N ALA A 425 -7.67 18.26 3.36
CA ALA A 425 -8.05 17.12 2.51
C ALA A 425 -7.11 15.91 2.75
N THR A 426 -7.12 15.35 3.95
CA THR A 426 -6.25 14.23 4.36
C THR A 426 -6.35 13.03 3.42
N SER A 427 -7.57 12.69 2.98
CA SER A 427 -7.85 11.55 2.11
C SER A 427 -7.32 11.71 0.67
N LEU A 428 -7.06 12.95 0.23
CA LEU A 428 -6.52 13.25 -1.10
C LEU A 428 -5.01 13.49 -1.12
N ALA A 429 -4.37 13.58 0.04
CA ALA A 429 -2.95 13.91 0.14
C ALA A 429 -2.07 12.90 -0.62
N VAL A 430 -2.33 11.61 -0.45
CA VAL A 430 -1.66 10.52 -1.18
C VAL A 430 -1.87 10.66 -2.68
N LEU A 431 -3.12 10.78 -3.11
CA LEU A 431 -3.50 10.79 -4.52
C LEU A 431 -2.88 11.98 -5.27
N LYS A 432 -3.01 13.20 -4.71
CA LYS A 432 -2.44 14.41 -5.30
C LYS A 432 -0.92 14.43 -5.24
N GLY A 433 -0.34 13.97 -4.13
CA GLY A 433 1.11 13.87 -3.98
C GLY A 433 1.74 12.88 -4.96
N SER A 434 1.01 11.82 -5.33
CA SER A 434 1.47 10.86 -6.35
C SER A 434 1.55 11.48 -7.75
N VAL A 435 0.70 12.43 -8.09
CA VAL A 435 0.81 13.21 -9.34
C VAL A 435 2.07 14.06 -9.32
N ILE A 436 2.37 14.73 -8.20
CA ILE A 436 3.60 15.53 -8.03
C ILE A 436 4.83 14.63 -8.20
N PHE A 437 4.84 13.46 -7.51
CA PHE A 437 5.91 12.48 -7.62
C PHE A 437 6.09 11.96 -9.05
N GLY A 438 4.99 11.74 -9.79
CA GLY A 438 5.03 11.28 -11.17
C GLY A 438 5.67 12.29 -12.13
N HIS A 439 5.51 13.60 -11.89
CA HIS A 439 6.17 14.62 -12.67
C HIS A 439 7.66 14.78 -12.34
N GLU A 440 8.02 14.65 -11.05
CA GLU A 440 9.40 14.87 -10.58
C GLU A 440 9.77 13.83 -9.49
N PRO A 441 10.10 12.58 -9.89
CA PRO A 441 10.46 11.54 -8.92
C PRO A 441 11.73 11.86 -8.10
N ALA A 442 12.62 12.71 -8.63
CA ALA A 442 13.87 13.07 -7.99
C ALA A 442 13.70 13.93 -6.70
N ILE A 443 12.49 14.38 -6.41
CA ILE A 443 12.19 15.06 -5.15
C ILE A 443 12.31 14.16 -3.93
N VAL A 444 12.20 12.83 -4.09
CA VAL A 444 12.58 11.85 -3.07
C VAL A 444 14.02 11.45 -3.32
N THR A 445 14.95 12.10 -2.64
CA THR A 445 16.39 12.01 -2.93
C THR A 445 17.05 10.75 -2.41
N GLY A 446 16.46 10.06 -1.44
CA GLY A 446 17.01 8.83 -0.88
C GLY A 446 16.03 8.14 0.07
N ARG A 447 16.20 6.82 0.18
CA ARG A 447 15.40 5.96 1.06
C ARG A 447 16.29 5.09 1.94
N VAL A 448 15.82 4.80 3.14
CA VAL A 448 16.52 3.88 4.06
C VAL A 448 16.23 2.44 3.66
N CYS A 449 17.29 1.66 3.46
CA CYS A 449 17.18 0.24 3.17
C CYS A 449 16.55 -0.51 4.35
N ARG A 450 15.52 -1.29 4.08
CA ARG A 450 14.77 -1.99 5.13
C ARG A 450 15.43 -3.28 5.57
N GLU A 451 16.24 -3.87 4.71
CA GLU A 451 16.92 -5.14 4.89
C GLU A 451 18.29 -5.07 4.21
N THR A 452 19.24 -5.86 4.66
CA THR A 452 20.49 -6.05 3.91
C THR A 452 20.18 -6.83 2.64
N LEU A 453 20.50 -6.26 1.48
CA LEU A 453 20.27 -6.86 0.17
C LEU A 453 21.59 -7.40 -0.39
N GLY A 454 21.55 -8.58 -0.97
CA GLY A 454 22.71 -9.21 -1.55
C GLY A 454 22.38 -10.29 -2.58
N LEU A 455 23.43 -10.86 -3.12
CA LEU A 455 23.40 -11.92 -4.12
C LEU A 455 24.08 -13.16 -3.58
N THR A 456 23.70 -14.35 -4.06
CA THR A 456 24.50 -15.54 -3.78
C THR A 456 25.65 -15.63 -4.75
N LEU A 457 26.87 -15.72 -4.21
CA LEU A 457 28.09 -15.91 -5.01
C LEU A 457 28.99 -16.98 -4.40
N ARG A 458 29.80 -17.61 -5.27
CA ARG A 458 30.88 -18.51 -4.89
C ARG A 458 32.15 -17.72 -4.69
N ARG A 459 32.62 -17.61 -3.44
CA ARG A 459 33.86 -16.89 -3.11
C ARG A 459 35.05 -17.84 -2.91
N PRO A 460 36.31 -17.39 -3.10
CA PRO A 460 37.47 -18.11 -2.59
C PRO A 460 37.29 -18.41 -1.10
N TYR A 461 37.65 -19.63 -0.69
CA TYR A 461 37.60 -19.98 0.73
C TYR A 461 38.76 -19.30 1.47
N VAL A 462 38.44 -18.65 2.57
CA VAL A 462 39.40 -18.06 3.49
C VAL A 462 39.31 -18.85 4.81
N PRO A 463 40.41 -19.52 5.26
CA PRO A 463 40.37 -20.41 6.42
C PRO A 463 39.98 -19.74 7.73
N GLU A 464 40.30 -18.46 7.89
CA GLU A 464 39.99 -17.71 9.09
C GLU A 464 38.50 -17.30 9.10
N GLY A 465 37.70 -17.87 10.00
CA GLY A 465 36.32 -17.51 10.23
C GLY A 465 35.24 -18.30 9.48
N GLN A 466 35.61 -19.18 8.53
CA GLN A 466 34.66 -19.98 7.76
C GLN A 466 34.64 -21.46 8.19
N THR A 467 33.44 -22.03 8.33
CA THR A 467 33.30 -23.46 8.66
C THR A 467 33.51 -24.35 7.42
N GLU A 468 34.33 -25.38 7.53
CA GLU A 468 34.65 -26.34 6.43
C GLU A 468 33.39 -26.99 5.79
N LYS A 469 32.28 -27.05 6.53
CA LYS A 469 31.05 -27.68 6.06
C LYS A 469 30.34 -26.94 4.91
N LYS A 470 30.74 -25.70 4.60
CA LYS A 470 30.16 -24.87 3.54
C LYS A 470 31.11 -24.67 2.35
N THR A 471 32.04 -25.57 2.16
CA THR A 471 33.08 -25.47 1.10
C THR A 471 33.01 -26.61 0.10
N PHE A 472 33.46 -26.35 -1.11
CA PHE A 472 33.65 -27.34 -2.18
C PHE A 472 34.84 -26.95 -3.06
N LYS A 473 35.36 -27.88 -3.86
CA LYS A 473 36.51 -27.63 -4.74
C LYS A 473 36.07 -27.43 -6.19
N ILE A 474 36.58 -26.36 -6.82
CA ILE A 474 36.52 -26.15 -8.27
C ILE A 474 37.97 -25.99 -8.76
N ASP A 475 38.38 -26.79 -9.76
CA ASP A 475 39.72 -26.76 -10.35
C ASP A 475 40.84 -26.75 -9.31
N GLY A 476 40.67 -27.56 -8.25
CA GLY A 476 41.60 -27.68 -7.15
C GLY A 476 41.58 -26.54 -6.12
N GLN A 477 40.86 -25.48 -6.37
CA GLN A 477 40.71 -24.38 -5.43
C GLN A 477 39.46 -24.56 -4.52
N LEU A 478 39.64 -24.34 -3.23
CA LEU A 478 38.57 -24.39 -2.27
C LEU A 478 37.72 -23.11 -2.39
N ARG A 479 36.40 -23.28 -2.52
CA ARG A 479 35.43 -22.21 -2.62
C ARG A 479 34.39 -22.32 -1.51
N ALA A 480 33.97 -21.19 -0.95
CA ALA A 480 32.83 -21.14 -0.06
C ALA A 480 31.52 -21.13 -0.89
N ASP A 481 30.63 -22.07 -0.59
CA ASP A 481 29.31 -22.15 -1.22
C ASP A 481 28.31 -21.27 -0.48
N LYS A 482 27.31 -20.78 -1.21
CA LYS A 482 26.19 -20.02 -0.64
C LYS A 482 26.60 -18.76 0.15
N SER A 483 27.75 -18.15 -0.22
CA SER A 483 28.16 -16.88 0.38
C SER A 483 27.19 -15.76 0.03
N PHE A 484 26.89 -14.93 1.02
CA PHE A 484 26.09 -13.73 0.83
C PHE A 484 27.00 -12.58 0.34
N GLN A 485 26.84 -12.16 -0.90
CA GLN A 485 27.51 -10.98 -1.43
C GLN A 485 26.65 -9.75 -1.16
N LYS A 486 26.99 -9.04 -0.10
CA LYS A 486 26.27 -7.81 0.28
C LYS A 486 26.37 -6.73 -0.80
N MET A 487 25.22 -6.20 -1.20
CA MET A 487 25.09 -5.06 -2.11
C MET A 487 24.69 -3.80 -1.38
N PHE A 488 23.71 -3.87 -0.47
CA PHE A 488 23.25 -2.75 0.34
C PHE A 488 23.00 -3.22 1.78
N SER A 489 23.32 -2.38 2.76
CA SER A 489 23.12 -2.70 4.17
C SER A 489 21.77 -2.20 4.67
N ILE A 490 21.20 -2.93 5.61
CA ILE A 490 20.03 -2.46 6.38
C ILE A 490 20.35 -1.11 7.06
N ASN A 491 19.38 -0.21 7.10
CA ASN A 491 19.48 1.15 7.61
C ASN A 491 20.42 2.10 6.81
N GLU A 492 21.02 1.66 5.72
CA GLU A 492 21.76 2.54 4.81
C GLU A 492 20.80 3.45 4.05
N ILE A 493 21.15 4.74 3.93
CA ILE A 493 20.40 5.67 3.06
C ILE A 493 20.91 5.51 1.63
N ILE A 494 20.04 5.02 0.76
CA ILE A 494 20.34 4.77 -0.64
C ILE A 494 19.73 5.90 -1.47
N LYS A 495 20.57 6.55 -2.25
CA LYS A 495 20.13 7.63 -3.15
C LYS A 495 19.37 7.06 -4.35
N LEU A 496 18.43 7.84 -4.87
CA LEU A 496 17.69 7.46 -6.07
C LEU A 496 18.64 7.13 -7.23
N GLY A 497 18.48 5.94 -7.82
CA GLY A 497 19.33 5.46 -8.92
C GLY A 497 20.75 5.03 -8.50
N GLN A 498 21.01 4.89 -7.20
CA GLN A 498 22.28 4.37 -6.73
C GLN A 498 22.45 2.90 -7.13
N THR A 499 23.52 2.63 -7.84
CA THR A 499 23.85 1.30 -8.34
C THR A 499 25.11 0.77 -7.67
N ARG A 500 25.11 -0.50 -7.27
CA ARG A 500 26.30 -1.24 -6.86
C ARG A 500 26.58 -2.36 -7.84
N THR A 501 27.84 -2.55 -8.14
CA THR A 501 28.30 -3.51 -9.16
C THR A 501 29.20 -4.55 -8.51
N VAL A 502 28.98 -5.81 -8.87
CA VAL A 502 29.90 -6.90 -8.55
C VAL A 502 30.34 -7.59 -9.85
N ALA A 503 31.66 -7.80 -9.97
CA ALA A 503 32.22 -8.59 -11.07
C ALA A 503 32.03 -10.08 -10.76
N ILE A 504 31.62 -10.86 -11.76
CA ILE A 504 31.49 -12.30 -11.67
C ILE A 504 32.29 -12.97 -12.79
N GLN A 505 32.81 -14.14 -12.47
CA GLN A 505 33.49 -15.00 -13.41
C GLN A 505 33.01 -16.43 -13.21
N ASP A 506 32.56 -17.06 -14.28
CA ASP A 506 32.13 -18.45 -14.29
C ASP A 506 32.96 -19.23 -15.28
N ILE A 507 33.50 -20.37 -14.83
CA ILE A 507 34.24 -21.30 -15.66
C ILE A 507 33.33 -22.48 -16.02
N HIS A 508 33.00 -22.59 -17.30
CA HIS A 508 32.10 -23.61 -17.84
C HIS A 508 32.88 -24.74 -18.49
N THR A 509 33.40 -25.68 -17.71
CA THR A 509 34.15 -26.86 -18.21
C THR A 509 33.25 -27.84 -18.96
N ASN A 510 31.96 -27.94 -18.60
CA ASN A 510 30.97 -28.79 -19.27
C ASN A 510 30.27 -28.05 -20.41
N LYS A 511 30.48 -28.53 -21.66
CA LYS A 511 29.90 -27.92 -22.88
C LYS A 511 28.37 -27.89 -22.89
N GLU A 512 27.71 -28.86 -22.31
CA GLU A 512 26.24 -28.91 -22.26
C GLU A 512 25.67 -27.83 -21.29
N LEU A 513 26.32 -27.63 -20.15
CA LEU A 513 25.90 -26.61 -19.20
C LEU A 513 26.01 -25.18 -19.76
N ARG A 514 26.83 -24.96 -20.78
CA ARG A 514 26.99 -23.66 -21.46
C ARG A 514 25.72 -23.19 -22.20
N LYS A 515 24.80 -24.11 -22.47
CA LYS A 515 23.50 -23.78 -23.15
C LYS A 515 22.42 -23.38 -22.18
N HIS A 516 22.62 -23.61 -20.89
CA HIS A 516 21.59 -23.31 -19.88
C HIS A 516 21.65 -21.85 -19.42
N PRO A 517 20.50 -21.23 -19.11
CA PRO A 517 20.47 -19.90 -18.54
C PRO A 517 21.14 -19.87 -17.16
N LYS A 518 21.70 -18.72 -16.82
CA LYS A 518 22.21 -18.41 -15.48
C LYS A 518 21.10 -17.84 -14.63
N ILE A 519 20.93 -18.35 -13.42
CA ILE A 519 20.00 -17.82 -12.43
C ILE A 519 20.80 -17.00 -11.43
N ILE A 520 20.43 -15.75 -11.25
CA ILE A 520 20.99 -14.85 -10.24
C ILE A 520 19.90 -14.68 -9.18
N GLU A 521 20.19 -15.12 -7.97
CA GLU A 521 19.27 -15.07 -6.84
C GLU A 521 19.58 -13.86 -5.96
N VAL A 522 18.53 -13.12 -5.60
CA VAL A 522 18.58 -11.96 -4.70
C VAL A 522 18.09 -12.38 -3.33
N TYR A 523 18.91 -12.15 -2.33
CA TYR A 523 18.60 -12.45 -0.93
C TYR A 523 18.50 -11.18 -0.11
N ALA A 524 17.71 -11.25 0.95
CA ALA A 524 17.64 -10.22 1.98
C ALA A 524 17.89 -10.83 3.37
N SER A 525 18.43 -10.03 4.28
CA SER A 525 18.65 -10.38 5.69
C SER A 525 18.27 -9.23 6.62
N GLN A 526 17.85 -9.58 7.83
CA GLN A 526 17.70 -8.62 8.93
C GLN A 526 19.03 -8.34 9.66
N ASP A 527 20.06 -9.15 9.39
CA ASP A 527 21.42 -8.90 9.86
C ASP A 527 22.11 -7.86 8.97
N GLU A 528 22.98 -7.05 9.55
CA GLU A 528 23.77 -6.04 8.82
C GLU A 528 24.88 -6.69 7.98
N ASP A 529 25.48 -7.78 8.45
CA ASP A 529 26.61 -8.46 7.83
C ASP A 529 26.44 -9.99 7.74
N PRO A 530 25.42 -10.49 7.00
CA PRO A 530 25.26 -11.91 6.79
C PRO A 530 26.44 -12.47 5.95
N GLU A 531 27.00 -13.60 6.35
CA GLU A 531 28.09 -14.26 5.63
C GLU A 531 27.57 -15.24 4.57
N TYR A 532 26.48 -15.94 4.89
CA TYR A 532 25.88 -16.98 4.06
C TYR A 532 24.39 -16.75 3.87
N ILE A 533 23.86 -17.16 2.70
CA ILE A 533 22.42 -17.10 2.43
C ILE A 533 21.61 -18.06 3.33
N THR A 534 22.29 -18.96 4.03
CA THR A 534 21.71 -19.91 4.99
C THR A 534 21.73 -19.40 6.44
N ASP A 535 22.25 -18.22 6.68
CA ASP A 535 22.28 -17.64 8.03
C ASP A 535 20.86 -17.28 8.48
N ALA A 536 20.66 -17.29 9.80
CA ALA A 536 19.36 -16.97 10.37
C ALA A 536 18.91 -15.57 9.93
N GLY A 537 17.66 -15.45 9.49
CA GLY A 537 17.10 -14.19 8.99
C GLY A 537 17.36 -13.91 7.51
N CYS A 538 18.14 -14.75 6.81
CA CYS A 538 18.28 -14.69 5.36
C CYS A 538 17.09 -15.36 4.67
N SER A 539 16.59 -14.71 3.60
CA SER A 539 15.50 -15.24 2.77
C SER A 539 15.69 -14.87 1.31
N LEU A 540 15.34 -15.79 0.43
CA LEU A 540 15.27 -15.53 -1.00
C LEU A 540 14.17 -14.49 -1.26
N ARG A 541 14.50 -13.42 -1.97
CA ARG A 541 13.53 -12.39 -2.38
C ARG A 541 13.06 -12.58 -3.81
N GLY A 542 13.93 -13.05 -4.67
CA GLY A 542 13.58 -13.30 -6.05
C GLY A 542 14.79 -13.69 -6.89
N LYS A 543 14.58 -13.86 -8.18
CA LYS A 543 15.61 -14.31 -9.12
C LYS A 543 15.44 -13.63 -10.47
N ILE A 544 16.53 -13.50 -11.19
CA ILE A 544 16.51 -13.17 -12.62
C ILE A 544 17.15 -14.33 -13.41
N THR A 545 16.66 -14.53 -14.63
CA THR A 545 17.16 -15.55 -15.54
C THR A 545 17.88 -14.89 -16.69
N VAL A 546 19.18 -15.15 -16.83
CA VAL A 546 20.02 -14.59 -17.89
C VAL A 546 20.29 -15.66 -18.91
N ASN A 547 19.81 -15.47 -20.13
CA ASN A 547 20.07 -16.39 -21.24
C ASN A 547 21.51 -16.22 -21.75
N PRO A 548 22.17 -17.32 -22.20
CA PRO A 548 23.52 -17.24 -22.73
C PRO A 548 23.58 -16.39 -24.00
N PRO A 549 24.56 -15.49 -24.15
CA PRO A 549 24.73 -14.72 -25.36
C PRO A 549 24.99 -15.66 -26.55
N SER A 550 24.37 -15.42 -27.69
CA SER A 550 24.51 -16.24 -28.91
C SER A 550 24.22 -17.74 -28.69
N GLY A 551 23.34 -18.08 -27.74
CA GLY A 551 22.85 -19.44 -27.46
C GLY A 551 23.77 -20.32 -26.61
N LYS A 552 24.96 -19.86 -26.25
CA LYS A 552 25.88 -20.57 -25.33
C LYS A 552 26.85 -19.63 -24.62
N TRP A 553 27.15 -19.92 -23.35
CA TRP A 553 28.21 -19.23 -22.60
C TRP A 553 29.61 -19.55 -23.15
N PRO A 554 30.56 -18.59 -23.16
CA PRO A 554 31.97 -18.89 -23.38
C PRO A 554 32.49 -19.79 -22.26
N GLU A 555 33.63 -20.41 -22.46
CA GLU A 555 34.27 -21.26 -21.44
C GLU A 555 34.59 -20.45 -20.17
N ASN A 556 35.17 -19.28 -20.35
CA ASN A 556 35.36 -18.29 -19.31
C ASN A 556 34.33 -17.18 -19.55
N ALA A 557 33.21 -17.20 -18.82
CA ALA A 557 32.18 -16.17 -18.88
C ALA A 557 32.48 -15.13 -17.80
N GLU A 558 32.80 -13.92 -18.24
CA GLU A 558 33.00 -12.78 -17.35
C GLU A 558 31.86 -11.74 -17.53
N GLY A 559 31.40 -11.18 -16.44
CA GLY A 559 30.36 -10.18 -16.47
C GLY A 559 30.27 -9.38 -15.18
N PHE A 560 29.31 -8.50 -15.18
CA PHE A 560 28.98 -7.65 -14.03
C PHE A 560 27.51 -7.82 -13.69
N ILE A 561 27.22 -7.86 -12.40
CA ILE A 561 25.85 -7.74 -11.88
C ILE A 561 25.73 -6.37 -11.26
N ASP A 562 24.84 -5.57 -11.81
CA ASP A 562 24.48 -4.25 -11.31
C ASP A 562 23.17 -4.38 -10.55
N MET A 563 23.15 -3.98 -9.27
CA MET A 563 21.92 -3.86 -8.47
C MET A 563 21.65 -2.38 -8.20
N GLU A 564 20.52 -1.91 -8.65
CA GLU A 564 20.03 -0.55 -8.43
C GLU A 564 18.83 -0.59 -7.48
N THR A 565 18.82 0.27 -6.48
CA THR A 565 17.68 0.49 -5.60
C THR A 565 17.63 1.95 -5.16
N GLY A 566 16.89 2.30 -4.13
CA GLY A 566 16.62 3.69 -3.73
C GLY A 566 15.37 4.26 -4.40
N GLY A 567 14.82 3.55 -5.40
CA GLY A 567 13.46 3.72 -5.91
C GLY A 567 12.44 2.93 -5.07
N THR A 568 11.27 2.68 -5.63
CA THR A 568 10.23 1.84 -5.01
C THR A 568 10.41 0.36 -5.31
N GLU A 569 11.31 0.03 -6.23
CA GLU A 569 11.59 -1.32 -6.72
C GLU A 569 13.10 -1.56 -6.76
N ILE A 570 13.48 -2.85 -6.78
CA ILE A 570 14.87 -3.29 -6.95
C ILE A 570 15.04 -3.72 -8.40
N ILE A 571 16.08 -3.21 -9.05
CA ILE A 571 16.41 -3.54 -10.43
C ILE A 571 17.75 -4.26 -10.43
N VAL A 572 17.83 -5.42 -11.09
CA VAL A 572 19.08 -6.16 -11.26
C VAL A 572 19.35 -6.35 -12.75
N ARG A 573 20.59 -6.05 -13.15
CA ARG A 573 21.06 -6.17 -14.53
C ARG A 573 22.28 -7.06 -14.58
N TYR A 574 22.33 -7.93 -15.57
CA TYR A 574 23.56 -8.61 -15.93
C TYR A 574 24.14 -7.96 -17.18
N ARG A 575 25.43 -7.66 -17.13
CA ARG A 575 26.18 -7.07 -18.26
C ARG A 575 27.32 -7.99 -18.62
N ASP A 576 27.27 -8.57 -19.80
CA ASP A 576 28.34 -9.41 -20.33
C ASP A 576 29.56 -8.56 -20.66
N LYS A 577 30.75 -8.98 -20.21
CA LYS A 577 31.98 -8.22 -20.37
C LYS A 577 32.51 -8.23 -21.81
N HIS A 578 32.27 -9.32 -22.55
CA HIS A 578 32.82 -9.51 -23.90
C HIS A 578 31.90 -8.89 -24.96
N SER A 579 30.63 -9.14 -24.90
CA SER A 579 29.65 -8.61 -25.87
C SER A 579 29.11 -7.22 -25.52
N GLY A 580 29.25 -6.80 -24.28
CA GLY A 580 28.62 -5.58 -23.76
C GLY A 580 27.10 -5.68 -23.67
N GLN A 581 26.53 -6.85 -23.97
CA GLN A 581 25.08 -7.07 -23.91
C GLN A 581 24.59 -6.92 -22.46
N ILE A 582 23.54 -6.11 -22.30
CA ILE A 582 22.86 -5.91 -21.02
C ILE A 582 21.56 -6.71 -21.05
N THR A 583 21.39 -7.59 -20.09
CA THR A 583 20.11 -8.24 -19.80
C THR A 583 19.55 -7.58 -18.54
N GLU A 584 18.46 -6.86 -18.71
CA GLU A 584 17.67 -6.30 -17.62
C GLU A 584 16.37 -7.08 -17.56
N GLU A 585 16.16 -7.78 -16.48
CA GLU A 585 14.89 -8.45 -16.20
C GLU A 585 14.37 -7.94 -14.86
N ALA A 586 13.07 -7.77 -14.78
CA ALA A 586 12.41 -7.53 -13.50
C ALA A 586 12.61 -8.76 -12.61
N ILE A 587 12.98 -8.53 -11.35
CA ILE A 587 13.13 -9.63 -10.39
C ILE A 587 11.74 -10.27 -10.21
N ASP A 588 11.71 -11.60 -10.32
CA ASP A 588 10.51 -12.37 -9.97
C ASP A 588 10.50 -12.59 -8.45
N PHE A 589 9.59 -11.92 -7.77
CA PHE A 589 9.39 -11.98 -6.33
C PHE A 589 8.21 -12.89 -5.91
N MET A 590 7.51 -13.50 -6.88
CA MET A 590 6.30 -14.31 -6.65
C MET A 590 6.49 -15.80 -6.88
#